data_33637e9a57681815e23a36e53380d882
#
_entry.id   33637e9a57681815e23a36e53380d882
#
_cell.length_a   1.000
_cell.length_b   1.000
_cell.length_c   1.000
_cell.angle_alpha   90.00
_cell.angle_beta   90.00
_cell.angle_gamma   90.00
#
_symmetry.space_group_name_H-M   'P 1'
#
loop_
_entity.id
_entity.type
_entity.pdbx_description
1 polymer ?
#
loop_
_entity_poly.entity_id
_entity_poly.type
_entity_poly.pdbx_seq_one_letter_code
_entity_poly.pdbx_strand_id
1 'polypeptide(L)'
;MNLKEGYIHETAGATKRFCQFLFLNPETIEEYKYWHDSANTWKEIPEGIRRAGILDMEIYLVSNMAFMIVETPLDFNWDEAFGRLATFERQAEWEEFVAPFQMAKDGQRSEEKWQLMERIYSLTEALK
;
A
#
# COMPACT_ATOMS: atom_id res chain seq x y z
N MET A 1 -6.29 12.80 16.19
CA MET A 1 -5.22 13.47 15.49
C MET A 1 -5.76 14.55 14.55
N ASN A 2 -5.09 15.69 14.50
CA ASN A 2 -5.48 16.75 13.58
C ASN A 2 -4.84 16.49 12.20
N LEU A 3 -5.67 16.20 11.22
CA LEU A 3 -5.20 15.89 9.86
C LEU A 3 -4.45 17.05 9.19
N LYS A 4 -4.68 18.28 9.66
CA LYS A 4 -3.98 19.45 9.10
C LYS A 4 -2.52 19.54 9.49
N GLU A 5 -2.10 18.76 10.45
CA GLU A 5 -0.68 18.68 10.84
C GLU A 5 0.14 17.83 9.86
N GLY A 6 -0.54 17.02 9.05
CA GLY A 6 0.11 16.16 8.08
C GLY A 6 0.91 15.04 8.71
N TYR A 7 1.67 14.34 7.89
CA TYR A 7 2.49 13.21 8.31
C TYR A 7 3.93 13.41 7.86
N ILE A 8 4.85 13.25 8.79
CA ILE A 8 6.29 13.38 8.47
C ILE A 8 6.69 12.20 7.59
N HIS A 9 7.40 12.52 6.51
CA HIS A 9 7.94 11.52 5.60
C HIS A 9 9.41 11.82 5.37
N GLU A 10 10.26 10.83 5.61
CA GLU A 10 11.70 10.96 5.44
C GLU A 10 12.13 10.11 4.24
N THR A 11 12.93 10.73 3.36
CA THR A 11 13.45 10.04 2.18
C THR A 11 14.90 10.48 1.94
N ALA A 12 15.69 9.56 1.38
CA ALA A 12 17.09 9.83 1.03
C ALA A 12 17.25 9.70 -0.48
N GLY A 13 17.40 10.81 -1.17
CA GLY A 13 17.62 10.86 -2.61
C GLY A 13 16.35 10.69 -3.42
N ALA A 14 16.52 10.47 -4.73
CA ALA A 14 15.39 10.32 -5.65
C ALA A 14 14.80 8.92 -5.57
N THR A 15 13.47 8.84 -5.59
CA THR A 15 12.73 7.59 -5.53
C THR A 15 11.59 7.63 -6.53
N LYS A 16 10.96 6.47 -6.76
CA LYS A 16 9.71 6.39 -7.49
C LYS A 16 8.56 6.29 -6.51
N ARG A 17 7.43 6.87 -6.86
CA ARG A 17 6.22 6.77 -6.05
C ARG A 17 5.08 6.24 -6.93
N PHE A 18 4.38 5.25 -6.40
CA PHE A 18 3.18 4.68 -7.02
C PHE A 18 2.00 4.95 -6.12
N CYS A 19 0.87 5.33 -6.70
CA CYS A 19 -0.37 5.52 -5.96
C CYS A 19 -1.38 4.50 -6.41
N GLN A 20 -2.09 3.91 -5.46
CA GLN A 20 -3.11 2.90 -5.73
C GLN A 20 -4.38 3.19 -4.96
N PHE A 21 -5.48 2.66 -5.44
CA PHE A 21 -6.80 2.88 -4.88
C PHE A 21 -7.56 1.57 -4.74
N LEU A 22 -8.37 1.48 -3.68
CA LEU A 22 -9.24 0.34 -3.44
C LEU A 22 -10.44 0.78 -2.61
N PHE A 23 -11.64 0.30 -2.94
CA PHE A 23 -12.80 0.45 -2.07
C PHE A 23 -12.77 -0.61 -0.99
N LEU A 24 -13.10 -0.22 0.24
CA LEU A 24 -13.25 -1.16 1.36
C LEU A 24 -14.72 -1.41 1.62
N ASN A 25 -15.01 -2.54 2.26
CA ASN A 25 -16.33 -2.85 2.76
C ASN A 25 -16.67 -1.84 3.87
N PRO A 26 -17.68 -0.98 3.69
CA PRO A 26 -17.97 0.07 4.67
C PRO A 26 -18.37 -0.45 6.05
N GLU A 27 -18.79 -1.70 6.16
CA GLU A 27 -19.18 -2.29 7.43
C GLU A 27 -18.00 -2.78 8.27
N THR A 28 -16.81 -2.92 7.68
CA THR A 28 -15.64 -3.50 8.35
C THR A 28 -14.43 -2.57 8.37
N ILE A 29 -14.63 -1.27 8.19
CA ILE A 29 -13.54 -0.29 8.14
C ILE A 29 -12.74 -0.27 9.44
N GLU A 30 -13.38 -0.31 10.60
CA GLU A 30 -12.67 -0.28 11.89
C GLU A 30 -11.80 -1.52 12.07
N GLU A 31 -12.26 -2.68 11.61
CA GLU A 31 -11.45 -3.90 11.66
C GLU A 31 -10.24 -3.81 10.73
N TYR A 32 -10.43 -3.24 9.54
CA TYR A 32 -9.34 -3.03 8.60
C TYR A 32 -8.26 -2.13 9.20
N LYS A 33 -8.67 -1.03 9.87
CA LYS A 33 -7.77 -0.12 10.57
C LYS A 33 -7.02 -0.83 11.70
N TYR A 34 -7.75 -1.65 12.47
CA TYR A 34 -7.18 -2.39 13.58
C TYR A 34 -6.01 -3.27 13.12
N TRP A 35 -6.21 -4.03 12.04
CA TRP A 35 -5.19 -4.95 11.53
C TRP A 35 -4.04 -4.26 10.80
N HIS A 36 -4.18 -2.99 10.47
CA HIS A 36 -3.11 -2.18 9.88
C HIS A 36 -2.39 -1.32 10.90
N ASP A 37 -2.87 -1.27 12.13
CA ASP A 37 -2.15 -0.61 13.22
C ASP A 37 -0.85 -1.36 13.46
N SER A 38 0.25 -0.62 13.65
CA SER A 38 1.58 -1.22 13.81
C SER A 38 1.67 -2.20 14.97
N ALA A 39 0.81 -2.05 15.99
CA ALA A 39 0.77 -2.96 17.14
C ALA A 39 0.09 -4.29 16.83
N ASN A 40 -0.73 -4.35 15.77
CA ASN A 40 -1.57 -5.50 15.47
C ASN A 40 -1.23 -6.21 14.16
N THR A 41 -0.53 -5.54 13.25
CA THR A 41 -0.19 -6.12 11.95
C THR A 41 0.74 -7.32 12.10
N TRP A 42 0.59 -8.28 11.20
CA TRP A 42 1.46 -9.47 11.21
C TRP A 42 2.87 -9.07 10.80
N LYS A 43 3.86 -9.38 11.62
CA LYS A 43 5.26 -8.96 11.42
C LYS A 43 5.82 -9.36 10.06
N GLU A 44 5.47 -10.54 9.59
CA GLU A 44 5.98 -11.09 8.33
C GLU A 44 5.59 -10.24 7.14
N ILE A 45 4.49 -9.49 7.25
CA ILE A 45 3.98 -8.69 6.13
C ILE A 45 4.85 -7.46 5.86
N PRO A 46 5.09 -6.54 6.81
CA PRO A 46 6.00 -5.42 6.54
C PRO A 46 7.43 -5.89 6.26
N GLU A 47 7.89 -6.95 6.91
CA GLU A 47 9.21 -7.50 6.64
C GLU A 47 9.33 -8.00 5.19
N GLY A 48 8.29 -8.71 4.69
CA GLY A 48 8.25 -9.19 3.32
C GLY A 48 8.19 -8.05 2.31
N ILE A 49 7.39 -7.03 2.59
CA ILE A 49 7.28 -5.84 1.73
C ILE A 49 8.65 -5.17 1.58
N ARG A 50 9.37 -4.98 2.68
CA ARG A 50 10.71 -4.39 2.65
C ARG A 50 11.69 -5.28 1.88
N ARG A 51 11.63 -6.58 2.06
CA ARG A 51 12.47 -7.55 1.34
C ARG A 51 12.20 -7.56 -0.16
N ALA A 52 10.97 -7.23 -0.58
CA ALA A 52 10.62 -7.14 -2.00
C ALA A 52 11.25 -5.92 -2.67
N GLY A 53 11.83 -5.01 -1.89
CA GLY A 53 12.50 -3.82 -2.42
C GLY A 53 11.69 -2.54 -2.27
N ILE A 54 10.57 -2.59 -1.57
CA ILE A 54 9.75 -1.40 -1.31
C ILE A 54 10.36 -0.64 -0.13
N LEU A 55 10.63 0.65 -0.34
CA LEU A 55 11.27 1.49 0.66
C LEU A 55 10.28 1.97 1.72
N ASP A 56 9.05 2.28 1.30
CA ASP A 56 8.01 2.73 2.21
C ASP A 56 6.64 2.46 1.60
N MET A 57 5.64 2.34 2.46
CA MET A 57 4.26 2.13 2.05
C MET A 57 3.35 2.79 3.08
N GLU A 58 2.41 3.59 2.59
CA GLU A 58 1.43 4.24 3.45
C GLU A 58 0.04 4.02 2.89
N ILE A 59 -0.95 3.89 3.77
CA ILE A 59 -2.35 3.78 3.36
C ILE A 59 -3.12 4.91 4.01
N TYR A 60 -3.85 5.65 3.19
CA TYR A 60 -4.72 6.75 3.63
C TYR A 60 -6.17 6.37 3.41
N LEU A 61 -7.04 6.84 4.26
CA LEU A 61 -8.45 6.46 4.24
C LEU A 61 -9.34 7.68 4.34
N VAL A 62 -10.35 7.74 3.48
CA VAL A 62 -11.47 8.67 3.63
C VAL A 62 -12.74 7.90 3.27
N SER A 63 -13.75 7.92 4.17
CA SER A 63 -14.95 7.10 4.01
C SER A 63 -14.55 5.62 3.84
N ASN A 64 -15.00 4.94 2.77
CA ASN A 64 -14.56 3.58 2.46
C ASN A 64 -13.56 3.53 1.30
N MET A 65 -12.88 4.64 1.05
CA MET A 65 -11.87 4.75 -0.02
C MET A 65 -10.48 4.68 0.58
N ALA A 66 -9.70 3.70 0.16
CA ALA A 66 -8.33 3.52 0.62
C ALA A 66 -7.36 3.89 -0.50
N PHE A 67 -6.35 4.69 -0.16
CA PHE A 67 -5.30 5.13 -1.08
C PHE A 67 -3.97 4.65 -0.53
N MET A 68 -3.21 3.94 -1.35
CA MET A 68 -1.90 3.42 -0.95
C MET A 68 -0.83 4.16 -1.73
N ILE A 69 0.19 4.64 -1.01
CA ILE A 69 1.39 5.22 -1.62
C ILE A 69 2.54 4.25 -1.41
N VAL A 70 3.15 3.82 -2.51
CA VAL A 70 4.30 2.90 -2.48
C VAL A 70 5.51 3.67 -2.99
N GLU A 71 6.59 3.67 -2.20
CA GLU A 71 7.83 4.33 -2.57
C GLU A 71 8.93 3.30 -2.81
N THR A 72 9.66 3.44 -3.91
CA THR A 72 10.62 2.44 -4.36
C THR A 72 11.89 3.08 -4.89
N PRO A 73 12.97 2.30 -5.02
CA PRO A 73 14.16 2.76 -5.76
C PRO A 73 13.80 3.05 -7.23
N LEU A 74 14.67 3.79 -7.90
CA LEU A 74 14.46 4.17 -9.31
C LEU A 74 14.44 2.96 -10.25
N ASP A 75 15.15 1.90 -9.92
CA ASP A 75 15.25 0.70 -10.74
C ASP A 75 14.24 -0.39 -10.37
N PHE A 76 13.22 -0.03 -9.57
CA PHE A 76 12.20 -0.99 -9.14
C PHE A 76 11.40 -1.53 -10.31
N ASN A 77 11.28 -2.86 -10.38
CA ASN A 77 10.42 -3.53 -11.35
C ASN A 77 9.17 -4.04 -10.63
N TRP A 78 8.03 -3.44 -10.96
CA TRP A 78 6.76 -3.70 -10.30
C TRP A 78 6.34 -5.17 -10.32
N ASP A 79 6.26 -5.74 -11.52
CA ASP A 79 5.78 -7.12 -11.68
C ASP A 79 6.70 -8.13 -11.02
N GLU A 80 8.00 -7.94 -11.15
CA GLU A 80 8.99 -8.82 -10.55
C GLU A 80 8.95 -8.78 -9.03
N ALA A 81 8.89 -7.57 -8.46
CA ALA A 81 8.89 -7.39 -7.01
C ALA A 81 7.61 -7.97 -6.38
N PHE A 82 6.45 -7.68 -6.94
CA PHE A 82 5.20 -8.20 -6.41
C PHE A 82 5.04 -9.70 -6.68
N GLY A 83 5.64 -10.20 -7.75
CA GLY A 83 5.72 -11.64 -7.99
C GLY A 83 6.51 -12.36 -6.90
N ARG A 84 7.64 -11.79 -6.49
CA ARG A 84 8.42 -12.33 -5.37
C ARG A 84 7.67 -12.22 -4.05
N LEU A 85 7.07 -11.04 -3.79
CA LEU A 85 6.32 -10.79 -2.56
C LEU A 85 5.24 -11.85 -2.35
N ALA A 86 4.54 -12.23 -3.40
CA ALA A 86 3.46 -13.21 -3.34
C ALA A 86 3.93 -14.58 -2.83
N THR A 87 5.23 -14.88 -2.93
CA THR A 87 5.81 -16.15 -2.47
C THR A 87 6.36 -16.10 -1.05
N PHE A 88 6.40 -14.91 -0.44
CA PHE A 88 7.00 -14.75 0.89
C PHE A 88 6.08 -15.29 1.99
N GLU A 89 6.71 -15.62 3.11
CA GLU A 89 6.04 -16.21 4.26
C GLU A 89 4.82 -15.41 4.69
N ARG A 90 3.68 -16.09 4.80
CA ARG A 90 2.39 -15.58 5.24
C ARG A 90 1.76 -14.50 4.35
N GLN A 91 2.37 -14.16 3.21
CA GLN A 91 1.80 -13.12 2.33
C GLN A 91 0.45 -13.57 1.75
N ALA A 92 0.38 -14.77 1.20
CA ALA A 92 -0.89 -15.29 0.65
C ALA A 92 -1.96 -15.42 1.73
N GLU A 93 -1.55 -15.83 2.91
CA GLU A 93 -2.42 -15.96 4.07
C GLU A 93 -3.00 -14.61 4.49
N TRP A 94 -2.16 -13.57 4.50
CA TRP A 94 -2.58 -12.21 4.80
C TRP A 94 -3.56 -11.67 3.77
N GLU A 95 -3.28 -11.88 2.49
CA GLU A 95 -4.16 -11.41 1.42
C GLU A 95 -5.53 -12.06 1.51
N GLU A 96 -5.58 -13.34 1.87
CA GLU A 96 -6.83 -14.05 2.10
C GLU A 96 -7.55 -13.54 3.35
N PHE A 97 -6.79 -13.23 4.39
CA PHE A 97 -7.33 -12.71 5.65
C PHE A 97 -8.00 -11.35 5.48
N VAL A 98 -7.37 -10.44 4.71
CA VAL A 98 -7.93 -9.10 4.52
C VAL A 98 -8.96 -9.02 3.40
N ALA A 99 -9.08 -10.04 2.56
CA ALA A 99 -10.00 -10.04 1.44
C ALA A 99 -11.45 -9.67 1.80
N PRO A 100 -12.03 -10.16 2.91
CA PRO A 100 -13.39 -9.78 3.28
C PRO A 100 -13.58 -8.31 3.59
N PHE A 101 -12.50 -7.61 3.97
CA PHE A 101 -12.54 -6.17 4.26
C PHE A 101 -12.45 -5.33 2.99
N GLN A 102 -12.07 -5.93 1.87
CA GLN A 102 -11.81 -5.24 0.60
C GLN A 102 -12.90 -5.58 -0.42
N MET A 103 -13.28 -4.57 -1.21
CA MET A 103 -14.24 -4.77 -2.29
C MET A 103 -13.45 -5.12 -3.56
N ALA A 104 -13.03 -6.37 -3.65
CA ALA A 104 -12.22 -6.89 -4.76
C ALA A 104 -12.72 -8.28 -5.13
N LYS A 105 -12.25 -8.79 -6.27
CA LYS A 105 -12.60 -10.14 -6.72
C LYS A 105 -11.87 -11.19 -5.91
N ASP A 106 -12.53 -12.33 -5.67
CA ASP A 106 -11.91 -13.44 -4.96
C ASP A 106 -10.65 -13.94 -5.67
N GLY A 107 -9.64 -14.29 -4.87
CA GLY A 107 -8.41 -14.86 -5.37
C GLY A 107 -7.41 -13.89 -5.98
N GLN A 108 -7.72 -12.59 -6.00
CA GLN A 108 -6.77 -11.60 -6.50
C GLN A 108 -5.63 -11.38 -5.51
N ARG A 109 -4.42 -11.19 -6.03
CA ARG A 109 -3.25 -10.80 -5.22
C ARG A 109 -3.30 -9.29 -4.94
N SER A 110 -2.46 -8.81 -4.00
CA SER A 110 -2.42 -7.40 -3.63
C SER A 110 -2.29 -6.47 -4.82
N GLU A 111 -1.33 -6.73 -5.71
CA GLU A 111 -1.10 -5.89 -6.87
C GLU A 111 -2.23 -5.93 -7.90
N GLU A 112 -3.13 -6.91 -7.78
CA GLU A 112 -4.30 -7.02 -8.65
C GLU A 112 -5.53 -6.35 -8.05
N LYS A 113 -5.61 -6.31 -6.71
CA LYS A 113 -6.73 -5.69 -5.99
C LYS A 113 -6.68 -4.19 -6.03
N TRP A 114 -5.48 -3.63 -5.89
CA TRP A 114 -5.25 -2.20 -5.85
C TRP A 114 -5.08 -1.66 -7.26
N GLN A 115 -5.87 -0.64 -7.60
CA GLN A 115 -5.82 -0.03 -8.92
C GLN A 115 -4.76 1.05 -8.95
N LEU A 116 -3.80 0.93 -9.86
CA LEU A 116 -2.77 1.96 -10.06
C LEU A 116 -3.40 3.24 -10.58
N MET A 117 -2.92 4.36 -10.06
CA MET A 117 -3.42 5.68 -10.40
C MET A 117 -2.39 6.46 -11.21
N GLU A 118 -2.87 7.24 -12.15
CA GLU A 118 -2.03 8.11 -12.97
C GLU A 118 -1.77 9.42 -12.25
N ARG A 119 -0.50 9.85 -12.18
CA ARG A 119 -0.17 11.17 -11.64
C ARG A 119 -0.46 12.22 -12.72
N ILE A 120 -1.37 13.13 -12.43
CA ILE A 120 -1.77 14.16 -13.39
C ILE A 120 -1.11 15.51 -13.14
N TYR A 121 -0.42 15.70 -12.01
CA TYR A 121 0.24 16.96 -11.69
C TYR A 121 1.42 16.72 -10.77
N SER A 122 2.50 17.44 -11.02
CA SER A 122 3.67 17.49 -10.14
C SER A 122 4.17 18.92 -10.08
N LEU A 123 4.17 19.51 -8.90
CA LEU A 123 4.65 20.87 -8.69
C LEU A 123 6.14 21.00 -9.09
N THR A 124 6.94 19.99 -8.73
CA THR A 124 8.36 19.96 -9.06
C THR A 124 8.58 20.03 -10.58
N GLU A 125 7.83 19.21 -11.33
CA GLU A 125 7.93 19.22 -12.80
C GLU A 125 7.41 20.54 -13.40
N ALA A 126 6.35 21.08 -12.80
CA ALA A 126 5.74 22.32 -13.28
C ALA A 126 6.66 23.54 -13.13
N LEU A 127 7.59 23.47 -12.19
CA LEU A 127 8.53 24.58 -11.90
C LEU A 127 9.88 24.44 -12.61
N LYS A 128 10.08 23.40 -13.39
CA LYS A 128 11.34 23.21 -14.14
C LYS A 128 11.45 24.12 -15.35
#